data_8d5b5860f2d1a25c9561924391006e0f
#
_entry.id   8d5b5860f2d1a25c9561924391006e0f
#
_cell.length_a   1.000
_cell.length_b   1.000
_cell.length_c   1.000
_cell.angle_alpha   90.00
_cell.angle_beta   90.00
_cell.angle_gamma   90.00
#
_symmetry.space_group_name_H-M   'P 1'
#
loop_
_entity.id
_entity.type
_entity.pdbx_description
1 polymer ?
#
loop_
_entity_poly.entity_id
_entity_poly.type
_entity_poly.pdbx_seq_one_letter_code
_entity_poly.pdbx_strand_id
1 'polypeptide(L)'
;IHLHNFGEPLLDKGLEQRVRYAKERGVPKVKIFSNGSLLDERRAVGLIEAGLDELKVSFDGATREEFERIRLPLKFDQVVDNIKQLVELRNRRGATMKIRVACCSTTDRERTMNSLAAVVDGFSFGKIHNWATDPSQNGHGLRKPCSRLWRTFTVLASGDVALCCLDYDGRHLLGRVDAEHSIRDIFTGPGYQQVRRLHRQGRQAEIPLCRHCTKSFL
;
A
#
# COMPACT_ATOMS: atom_id res chain seq x y z
N ILE A 1 5.54 7.62 -5.87
CA ILE A 1 4.17 7.61 -5.35
C ILE A 1 3.60 6.20 -5.25
N HIS A 2 2.53 6.03 -4.48
CA HIS A 2 1.75 4.80 -4.41
C HIS A 2 0.35 5.09 -4.94
N LEU A 3 -0.07 4.41 -6.00
CA LEU A 3 -1.41 4.55 -6.58
C LEU A 3 -2.36 3.45 -6.04
N HIS A 4 -2.36 3.31 -4.74
CA HIS A 4 -3.25 2.42 -3.99
C HIS A 4 -3.34 2.91 -2.55
N ASN A 5 -4.40 2.53 -1.86
CA ASN A 5 -4.50 2.61 -0.41
C ASN A 5 -5.34 1.42 0.08
N PHE A 6 -6.61 1.59 0.34
CA PHE A 6 -7.57 0.55 0.66
C PHE A 6 -8.32 0.12 -0.62
N GLY A 7 -8.63 -1.16 -0.74
CA GLY A 7 -9.26 -1.72 -1.94
C GLY A 7 -8.26 -2.29 -2.96
N GLU A 8 -8.77 -2.63 -4.14
CA GLU A 8 -8.00 -3.24 -5.23
C GLU A 8 -7.78 -2.23 -6.37
N PRO A 9 -6.53 -1.78 -6.62
CA PRO A 9 -6.25 -0.77 -7.63
C PRO A 9 -6.57 -1.22 -9.06
N LEU A 10 -6.54 -2.53 -9.35
CA LEU A 10 -6.87 -3.04 -10.68
C LEU A 10 -8.36 -2.93 -11.03
N LEU A 11 -9.23 -2.54 -10.09
CA LEU A 11 -10.60 -2.15 -10.40
C LEU A 11 -10.68 -0.79 -11.12
N ASP A 12 -9.68 0.08 -10.92
CA ASP A 12 -9.60 1.35 -11.66
C ASP A 12 -9.24 1.10 -13.12
N LYS A 13 -10.20 1.36 -14.00
CA LYS A 13 -10.04 1.21 -15.45
C LYS A 13 -9.03 2.21 -16.05
N GLY A 14 -8.71 3.27 -15.35
CA GLY A 14 -7.75 4.31 -15.75
C GLY A 14 -6.38 4.18 -15.10
N LEU A 15 -6.08 3.09 -14.38
CA LEU A 15 -4.85 2.94 -13.62
C LEU A 15 -3.59 3.10 -14.48
N GLU A 16 -3.54 2.47 -15.65
CA GLU A 16 -2.39 2.54 -16.57
C GLU A 16 -2.15 3.97 -17.07
N GLN A 17 -3.24 4.71 -17.32
CA GLN A 17 -3.15 6.12 -17.71
C GLN A 17 -2.58 6.97 -16.58
N ARG A 18 -2.99 6.72 -15.32
CA ARG A 18 -2.45 7.42 -14.14
C ARG A 18 -0.99 7.11 -13.91
N VAL A 19 -0.57 5.85 -14.11
CA VAL A 19 0.85 5.46 -14.05
C VAL A 19 1.64 6.22 -15.11
N ARG A 20 1.20 6.17 -16.38
CA ARG A 20 1.85 6.87 -17.49
C ARG A 20 1.95 8.37 -17.23
N TYR A 21 0.85 9.01 -16.84
CA TYR A 21 0.83 10.43 -16.50
C TYR A 21 1.85 10.77 -15.40
N ALA A 22 1.93 9.96 -14.34
CA ALA A 22 2.90 10.18 -13.27
C ALA A 22 4.35 10.06 -13.79
N LYS A 23 4.63 9.09 -14.66
CA LYS A 23 5.96 8.91 -15.26
C LYS A 23 6.31 10.07 -16.19
N GLU A 24 5.40 10.52 -17.04
CA GLU A 24 5.56 11.68 -17.92
C GLU A 24 5.81 12.99 -17.15
N ARG A 25 5.27 13.09 -15.93
CA ARG A 25 5.51 14.22 -15.00
C ARG A 25 6.78 14.08 -14.18
N GLY A 26 7.63 13.09 -14.50
CA GLY A 26 8.94 12.92 -13.86
C GLY A 26 8.87 12.29 -12.47
N VAL A 27 7.78 11.64 -12.10
CA VAL A 27 7.72 10.92 -10.81
C VAL A 27 8.71 9.76 -10.86
N PRO A 28 9.76 9.75 -10.01
CA PRO A 28 10.86 8.80 -10.16
C PRO A 28 10.44 7.37 -9.86
N LYS A 29 9.45 7.16 -9.01
CA LYS A 29 8.99 5.82 -8.65
C LYS A 29 7.49 5.75 -8.41
N VAL A 30 6.80 4.95 -9.23
CA VAL A 30 5.36 4.64 -9.11
C VAL A 30 5.21 3.19 -8.70
N LYS A 31 4.42 2.95 -7.65
CA LYS A 31 4.18 1.63 -7.08
C LYS A 31 2.70 1.36 -6.89
N ILE A 32 2.32 0.09 -7.00
CA ILE A 32 1.01 -0.40 -6.59
C ILE A 32 1.13 -1.67 -5.74
N PHE A 33 0.14 -1.87 -4.86
CA PHE A 33 -0.15 -3.15 -4.24
C PHE A 33 -1.48 -3.65 -4.78
N SER A 34 -1.53 -4.90 -5.17
CA SER A 34 -2.72 -5.56 -5.71
C SER A 34 -2.92 -6.92 -5.03
N ASN A 35 -4.13 -7.40 -5.02
CA ASN A 35 -4.42 -8.78 -4.65
C ASN A 35 -4.11 -9.78 -5.78
N GLY A 36 -3.79 -9.30 -6.97
CA GLY A 36 -3.38 -10.08 -8.13
C GLY A 36 -4.51 -10.79 -8.89
N SER A 37 -5.74 -10.75 -8.42
CA SER A 37 -6.85 -11.51 -9.04
C SER A 37 -7.29 -10.99 -10.41
N LEU A 38 -7.14 -9.67 -10.63
CA LEU A 38 -7.50 -8.99 -11.86
C LEU A 38 -6.29 -8.72 -12.78
N LEU A 39 -5.18 -9.35 -12.52
CA LEU A 39 -3.93 -9.16 -13.24
C LEU A 39 -3.88 -10.09 -14.47
N ASP A 40 -4.78 -9.88 -15.41
CA ASP A 40 -4.79 -10.55 -16.69
C ASP A 40 -3.67 -10.04 -17.63
N GLU A 41 -3.48 -10.68 -18.78
CA GLU A 41 -2.45 -10.30 -19.76
C GLU A 41 -2.58 -8.84 -20.20
N ARG A 42 -3.80 -8.37 -20.47
CA ARG A 42 -4.04 -7.00 -20.90
C ARG A 42 -3.61 -5.99 -19.86
N ARG A 43 -3.94 -6.22 -18.58
CA ARG A 43 -3.53 -5.36 -17.45
C ARG A 43 -2.02 -5.42 -17.23
N ALA A 44 -1.45 -6.63 -17.30
CA ALA A 44 -0.02 -6.84 -17.17
C ALA A 44 0.77 -6.04 -18.22
N VAL A 45 0.39 -6.18 -19.49
CA VAL A 45 1.00 -5.43 -20.61
C VAL A 45 0.83 -3.93 -20.40
N GLY A 46 -0.39 -3.47 -20.11
CA GLY A 46 -0.69 -2.06 -19.92
C GLY A 46 0.12 -1.40 -18.79
N LEU A 47 0.32 -2.09 -17.66
CA LEU A 47 1.15 -1.60 -16.55
C LEU A 47 2.64 -1.55 -16.90
N ILE A 48 3.14 -2.55 -17.64
CA ILE A 48 4.52 -2.58 -18.13
C ILE A 48 4.76 -1.40 -19.07
N GLU A 49 3.89 -1.21 -20.06
CA GLU A 49 4.00 -0.14 -21.06
C GLU A 49 3.77 1.26 -20.48
N ALA A 50 2.98 1.36 -19.41
CA ALA A 50 2.82 2.61 -18.67
C ALA A 50 4.06 3.00 -17.85
N GLY A 51 5.04 2.10 -17.69
CA GLY A 51 6.27 2.36 -16.94
C GLY A 51 6.12 2.21 -15.43
N LEU A 52 5.26 1.29 -14.96
CA LEU A 52 5.16 0.99 -13.53
C LEU A 52 6.50 0.46 -13.01
N ASP A 53 7.01 1.06 -11.94
CA ASP A 53 8.31 0.68 -11.38
C ASP A 53 8.25 -0.54 -10.45
N GLU A 54 7.14 -0.69 -9.70
CA GLU A 54 7.03 -1.79 -8.75
C GLU A 54 5.56 -2.21 -8.54
N LEU A 55 5.29 -3.49 -8.73
CA LEU A 55 4.04 -4.14 -8.33
C LEU A 55 4.32 -5.10 -7.19
N LYS A 56 3.53 -4.97 -6.09
CA LYS A 56 3.53 -5.94 -5.01
C LYS A 56 2.20 -6.68 -4.99
N VAL A 57 2.28 -8.00 -5.04
CA VAL A 57 1.10 -8.85 -4.88
C VAL A 57 0.96 -9.24 -3.41
N SER A 58 -0.20 -8.94 -2.83
CA SER A 58 -0.53 -9.36 -1.48
C SER A 58 -0.85 -10.86 -1.47
N PHE A 59 -0.05 -11.64 -0.72
CA PHE A 59 -0.10 -13.09 -0.78
C PHE A 59 0.08 -13.68 0.61
N ASP A 60 -1.03 -13.93 1.31
CA ASP A 60 -1.03 -14.50 2.65
C ASP A 60 -1.51 -15.95 2.63
N GLY A 61 -0.70 -16.81 3.23
CA GLY A 61 -0.89 -18.25 3.21
C GLY A 61 0.19 -18.93 2.37
N ALA A 62 0.80 -19.98 2.93
CA ALA A 62 1.85 -20.75 2.30
C ALA A 62 1.30 -21.93 1.48
N THR A 63 0.04 -22.30 1.72
CA THR A 63 -0.69 -23.33 0.98
C THR A 63 -1.95 -22.75 0.34
N ARG A 64 -2.53 -23.52 -0.59
CA ARG A 64 -3.82 -23.18 -1.22
C ARG A 64 -4.91 -22.93 -0.18
N GLU A 65 -5.04 -23.85 0.75
CA GLU A 65 -6.09 -23.84 1.78
C GLU A 65 -5.93 -22.60 2.68
N GLU A 66 -4.70 -22.29 3.09
CA GLU A 66 -4.41 -21.10 3.90
C GLU A 66 -4.71 -19.81 3.12
N PHE A 67 -4.22 -19.72 1.89
CA PHE A 67 -4.43 -18.55 1.04
C PHE A 67 -5.91 -18.31 0.78
N GLU A 68 -6.65 -19.31 0.33
CA GLU A 68 -8.07 -19.17 -0.01
C GLU A 68 -8.94 -18.90 1.23
N ARG A 69 -8.53 -19.37 2.41
CA ARG A 69 -9.19 -19.06 3.68
C ARG A 69 -8.97 -17.60 4.11
N ILE A 70 -7.75 -17.07 3.91
CA ILE A 70 -7.37 -15.71 4.35
C ILE A 70 -7.79 -14.65 3.34
N ARG A 71 -7.67 -14.97 2.06
CA ARG A 71 -7.84 -14.05 0.92
C ARG A 71 -9.15 -14.25 0.16
N LEU A 72 -10.23 -14.61 0.85
CA LEU A 72 -11.55 -14.77 0.22
C LEU A 72 -11.94 -13.52 -0.61
N PRO A 73 -12.56 -13.71 -1.80
CA PRO A 73 -12.89 -14.97 -2.47
C PRO A 73 -11.82 -15.43 -3.49
N LEU A 74 -10.55 -15.04 -3.31
CA LEU A 74 -9.49 -15.27 -4.29
C LEU A 74 -9.14 -16.75 -4.41
N LYS A 75 -8.63 -17.14 -5.61
CA LYS A 75 -8.15 -18.48 -5.91
C LYS A 75 -6.63 -18.50 -6.00
N PHE A 76 -6.00 -19.41 -5.25
CA PHE A 76 -4.54 -19.53 -5.16
C PHE A 76 -3.88 -19.68 -6.53
N ASP A 77 -4.33 -20.67 -7.33
CA ASP A 77 -3.73 -20.94 -8.64
C ASP A 77 -3.85 -19.74 -9.57
N GLN A 78 -5.03 -19.12 -9.63
CA GLN A 78 -5.23 -17.93 -10.46
C GLN A 78 -4.23 -16.82 -10.14
N VAL A 79 -4.02 -16.54 -8.85
CA VAL A 79 -3.08 -15.48 -8.45
C VAL A 79 -1.63 -15.88 -8.76
N VAL A 80 -1.27 -17.14 -8.52
CA VAL A 80 0.06 -17.66 -8.86
C VAL A 80 0.32 -17.60 -10.37
N ASP A 81 -0.64 -18.02 -11.19
CA ASP A 81 -0.52 -18.02 -12.65
C ASP A 81 -0.44 -16.58 -13.19
N ASN A 82 -1.24 -15.66 -12.65
CA ASN A 82 -1.18 -14.24 -12.98
C ASN A 82 0.20 -13.64 -12.66
N ILE A 83 0.79 -13.99 -11.52
CA ILE A 83 2.16 -13.55 -11.16
C ILE A 83 3.18 -14.10 -12.15
N LYS A 84 3.14 -15.40 -12.48
CA LYS A 84 4.05 -16.03 -13.44
C LYS A 84 3.94 -15.39 -14.82
N GLN A 85 2.71 -15.20 -15.30
CA GLN A 85 2.44 -14.56 -16.59
C GLN A 85 2.99 -13.12 -16.64
N LEU A 86 2.78 -12.34 -15.58
CA LEU A 86 3.31 -10.97 -15.50
C LEU A 86 4.85 -10.97 -15.57
N VAL A 87 5.51 -11.88 -14.84
CA VAL A 87 6.98 -11.99 -14.85
C VAL A 87 7.49 -12.38 -16.23
N GLU A 88 6.86 -13.32 -16.89
CA GLU A 88 7.20 -13.73 -18.25
C GLU A 88 7.02 -12.59 -19.26
N LEU A 89 5.90 -11.88 -19.20
CA LEU A 89 5.63 -10.71 -20.05
C LEU A 89 6.65 -9.60 -19.83
N ARG A 90 6.99 -9.29 -18.57
CA ARG A 90 8.03 -8.33 -18.22
C ARG A 90 9.38 -8.72 -18.83
N ASN A 91 9.78 -9.99 -18.65
CA ASN A 91 11.07 -10.47 -19.14
C ASN A 91 11.15 -10.45 -20.66
N ARG A 92 10.10 -10.93 -21.36
CA ARG A 92 10.02 -10.89 -22.82
C ARG A 92 10.11 -9.49 -23.41
N ARG A 93 9.64 -8.48 -22.66
CA ARG A 93 9.70 -7.06 -23.07
C ARG A 93 10.98 -6.35 -22.61
N GLY A 94 11.88 -7.00 -21.89
CA GLY A 94 13.07 -6.37 -21.32
C GLY A 94 12.75 -5.25 -20.32
N ALA A 95 11.56 -5.27 -19.70
CA ALA A 95 11.14 -4.22 -18.79
C ALA A 95 11.78 -4.39 -17.40
N THR A 96 12.01 -3.25 -16.73
CA THR A 96 12.73 -3.21 -15.44
C THR A 96 11.80 -3.23 -14.21
N MET A 97 10.47 -3.33 -14.43
CA MET A 97 9.48 -3.35 -13.36
C MET A 97 9.80 -4.42 -12.32
N LYS A 98 9.79 -4.05 -11.04
CA LYS A 98 9.97 -4.99 -9.94
C LYS A 98 8.64 -5.65 -9.56
N ILE A 99 8.64 -6.97 -9.51
CA ILE A 99 7.47 -7.78 -9.12
C ILE A 99 7.81 -8.46 -7.80
N ARG A 100 7.07 -8.11 -6.74
CA ARG A 100 7.33 -8.61 -5.40
C ARG A 100 6.08 -9.21 -4.78
N VAL A 101 6.29 -10.07 -3.80
CA VAL A 101 5.23 -10.65 -2.97
C VAL A 101 5.26 -10.03 -1.57
N ALA A 102 4.09 -9.63 -1.09
CA ALA A 102 3.93 -9.06 0.24
C ALA A 102 3.02 -9.95 1.09
N CYS A 103 3.54 -10.44 2.20
CA CYS A 103 2.86 -11.35 3.12
C CYS A 103 2.76 -10.73 4.52
N CYS A 104 1.78 -11.16 5.30
CA CYS A 104 1.74 -10.93 6.74
C CYS A 104 2.80 -11.77 7.46
N SER A 105 3.28 -11.29 8.60
CA SER A 105 4.33 -11.95 9.39
C SER A 105 3.92 -13.31 9.98
N THR A 106 2.64 -13.63 9.95
CA THR A 106 2.09 -14.94 10.35
C THR A 106 2.15 -16.00 9.25
N THR A 107 2.46 -15.60 8.02
CA THR A 107 2.61 -16.52 6.90
C THR A 107 3.93 -17.27 7.03
N ASP A 108 3.92 -18.58 6.78
CA ASP A 108 5.14 -19.39 6.74
C ASP A 108 6.06 -18.89 5.63
N ARG A 109 7.21 -18.36 6.04
CA ARG A 109 8.17 -17.71 5.13
C ARG A 109 8.78 -18.68 4.15
N GLU A 110 9.27 -19.79 4.67
CA GLU A 110 10.03 -20.76 3.89
C GLU A 110 9.16 -21.39 2.80
N ARG A 111 7.99 -21.88 3.18
CA ARG A 111 7.03 -22.44 2.23
C ARG A 111 6.57 -21.43 1.17
N THR A 112 6.24 -20.21 1.59
CA THR A 112 5.82 -19.17 0.64
C THR A 112 6.95 -18.80 -0.31
N MET A 113 8.17 -18.68 0.19
CA MET A 113 9.33 -18.40 -0.66
C MET A 113 9.58 -19.53 -1.64
N ASN A 114 9.51 -20.78 -1.21
CA ASN A 114 9.75 -21.94 -2.07
C ASN A 114 8.77 -22.03 -3.24
N SER A 115 7.53 -21.57 -3.07
CA SER A 115 6.53 -21.60 -4.15
C SER A 115 6.75 -20.55 -5.26
N LEU A 116 7.42 -19.42 -4.95
CA LEU A 116 7.53 -18.28 -5.85
C LEU A 116 8.96 -17.70 -5.96
N ALA A 117 9.95 -18.20 -5.21
CA ALA A 117 11.29 -17.62 -5.15
C ALA A 117 12.01 -17.55 -6.51
N ALA A 118 11.81 -18.55 -7.36
CA ALA A 118 12.39 -18.59 -8.71
C ALA A 118 11.69 -17.63 -9.70
N VAL A 119 10.57 -17.03 -9.29
CA VAL A 119 9.70 -16.27 -10.17
C VAL A 119 9.80 -14.75 -9.89
N VAL A 120 9.70 -14.34 -8.63
CA VAL A 120 9.58 -12.93 -8.27
C VAL A 120 10.89 -12.28 -7.84
N ASP A 121 10.98 -10.94 -7.92
CA ASP A 121 12.19 -10.19 -7.53
C ASP A 121 12.39 -10.08 -6.00
N GLY A 122 11.48 -10.60 -5.21
CA GLY A 122 11.62 -10.67 -3.75
C GLY A 122 10.33 -10.64 -2.96
N PHE A 123 10.50 -10.81 -1.66
CA PHE A 123 9.42 -10.91 -0.68
C PHE A 123 9.50 -9.81 0.37
N SER A 124 8.36 -9.50 0.97
CA SER A 124 8.28 -8.67 2.16
C SER A 124 7.26 -9.25 3.13
N PHE A 125 7.65 -9.36 4.42
CA PHE A 125 6.78 -9.88 5.48
C PHE A 125 6.50 -8.75 6.46
N GLY A 126 5.27 -8.26 6.43
CA GLY A 126 4.82 -7.14 7.25
C GLY A 126 4.21 -7.58 8.58
N LYS A 127 4.53 -6.90 9.67
CA LYS A 127 3.83 -7.12 10.95
C LYS A 127 2.35 -6.80 10.79
N ILE A 128 1.50 -7.64 11.36
CA ILE A 128 0.08 -7.35 11.50
C ILE A 128 -0.09 -6.09 12.36
N HIS A 129 -1.09 -5.32 12.07
CA HIS A 129 -1.48 -4.14 12.85
C HIS A 129 -3.00 -4.02 12.90
N ASN A 130 -3.49 -3.30 13.90
CA ASN A 130 -4.92 -3.16 14.19
C ASN A 130 -5.65 -2.13 13.33
N TRP A 131 -5.08 -1.64 12.22
CA TRP A 131 -5.63 -0.59 11.36
C TRP A 131 -6.06 0.69 12.12
N ALA A 132 -5.51 0.91 13.31
CA ALA A 132 -5.84 2.02 14.21
C ALA A 132 -7.32 2.04 14.69
N THR A 133 -8.07 0.98 14.52
CA THR A 133 -9.52 0.92 14.81
C THR A 133 -9.88 -0.01 15.94
N ASP A 134 -9.04 -0.99 16.28
CA ASP A 134 -9.34 -1.97 17.32
C ASP A 134 -8.75 -1.56 18.68
N PRO A 135 -9.60 -1.11 19.64
CA PRO A 135 -9.13 -0.71 20.96
C PRO A 135 -8.67 -1.89 21.82
N SER A 136 -9.04 -3.13 21.51
CA SER A 136 -8.59 -4.31 22.25
C SER A 136 -7.12 -4.63 22.03
N GLN A 137 -6.55 -4.16 20.92
CA GLN A 137 -5.14 -4.35 20.56
C GLN A 137 -4.32 -3.09 20.87
N ASN A 138 -4.32 -2.68 22.12
CA ASN A 138 -3.47 -1.56 22.54
C ASN A 138 -2.00 -1.95 22.43
N GLY A 139 -1.22 -1.17 21.71
CA GLY A 139 0.23 -1.30 21.76
C GLY A 139 0.73 -0.90 23.14
N HIS A 140 1.58 -1.73 23.72
CA HIS A 140 2.23 -1.46 25.00
C HIS A 140 3.63 -0.92 24.76
N GLY A 141 4.05 0.06 25.56
CA GLY A 141 5.40 0.61 25.55
C GLY A 141 5.47 2.10 25.22
N LEU A 142 6.71 2.60 25.14
CA LEU A 142 6.99 4.00 24.85
C LEU A 142 6.55 4.35 23.43
N ARG A 143 5.68 5.32 23.30
CA ARG A 143 5.22 5.81 21.98
C ARG A 143 6.17 6.87 21.48
N LYS A 144 6.73 6.62 20.30
CA LYS A 144 7.52 7.62 19.56
C LYS A 144 6.65 8.38 18.57
N PRO A 145 7.04 9.59 18.18
CA PRO A 145 6.38 10.30 17.10
C PRO A 145 6.32 9.45 15.83
N CYS A 146 5.13 9.32 15.24
CA CYS A 146 4.97 8.52 14.04
C CYS A 146 5.64 9.19 12.84
N SER A 147 6.66 8.57 12.27
CA SER A 147 7.44 9.10 11.14
C SER A 147 6.61 9.40 9.89
N ARG A 148 5.44 8.78 9.74
CA ARG A 148 4.54 8.99 8.60
C ARG A 148 4.09 10.43 8.46
N LEU A 149 3.88 11.15 9.58
CA LEU A 149 3.47 12.56 9.57
C LEU A 149 4.50 13.50 8.92
N TRP A 150 5.74 13.06 8.76
CA TRP A 150 6.83 13.83 8.14
C TRP A 150 7.27 13.26 6.80
N ARG A 151 6.84 12.05 6.44
CA ARG A 151 7.37 11.33 5.27
C ARG A 151 6.31 10.88 4.28
N THR A 152 5.03 10.90 4.66
CA THR A 152 3.94 10.45 3.80
C THR A 152 2.83 11.48 3.76
N PHE A 153 2.15 11.54 2.64
CA PHE A 153 0.98 12.36 2.40
C PHE A 153 -0.07 11.47 1.74
N THR A 154 -1.26 11.39 2.31
CA THR A 154 -2.30 10.46 1.83
C THR A 154 -3.46 11.26 1.27
N VAL A 155 -3.71 11.10 -0.02
CA VAL A 155 -4.86 11.71 -0.72
C VAL A 155 -5.85 10.60 -1.04
N LEU A 156 -7.08 10.77 -0.64
CA LEU A 156 -8.19 9.87 -1.00
C LEU A 156 -8.68 10.17 -2.42
N ALA A 157 -9.48 9.28 -2.99
CA ALA A 157 -10.01 9.43 -4.35
C ALA A 157 -10.87 10.70 -4.52
N SER A 158 -11.45 11.21 -3.43
CA SER A 158 -12.19 12.47 -3.38
C SER A 158 -11.32 13.73 -3.49
N GLY A 159 -10.00 13.61 -3.34
CA GLY A 159 -9.07 14.73 -3.17
C GLY A 159 -8.85 15.13 -1.72
N ASP A 160 -9.60 14.57 -0.77
CA ASP A 160 -9.42 14.84 0.65
C ASP A 160 -8.11 14.27 1.16
N VAL A 161 -7.48 14.99 2.08
CA VAL A 161 -6.20 14.60 2.67
C VAL A 161 -6.45 13.96 4.02
N ALA A 162 -6.27 12.65 4.08
CA ALA A 162 -6.38 11.88 5.32
C ALA A 162 -5.09 11.98 6.15
N LEU A 163 -5.24 11.86 7.46
CA LEU A 163 -4.13 11.91 8.43
C LEU A 163 -2.99 10.94 8.07
N CYS A 164 -3.33 9.74 7.69
CA CYS A 164 -2.38 8.73 7.20
C CYS A 164 -3.11 7.63 6.42
N CYS A 165 -2.37 6.70 5.82
CA CYS A 165 -2.92 5.61 5.03
C CYS A 165 -3.80 4.61 5.82
N LEU A 166 -3.85 4.67 7.15
CA LEU A 166 -4.77 3.87 7.96
C LEU A 166 -6.14 4.53 8.14
N ASP A 167 -6.26 5.79 7.74
CA ASP A 167 -7.50 6.56 7.73
C ASP A 167 -8.21 6.43 6.38
N TYR A 168 -8.56 5.21 6.03
CA TYR A 168 -9.16 4.91 4.73
C TYR A 168 -10.61 5.42 4.59
N ASP A 169 -11.29 5.68 5.71
CA ASP A 169 -12.63 6.26 5.73
C ASP A 169 -12.62 7.80 5.78
N GLY A 170 -11.44 8.43 5.90
CA GLY A 170 -11.33 9.89 6.01
C GLY A 170 -11.94 10.45 7.30
N ARG A 171 -11.78 9.76 8.43
CA ARG A 171 -12.31 10.19 9.74
C ARG A 171 -11.56 11.38 10.33
N HIS A 172 -10.33 11.59 9.88
CA HIS A 172 -9.47 12.69 10.33
C HIS A 172 -8.81 13.36 9.12
N LEU A 173 -9.54 14.29 8.53
CA LEU A 173 -9.09 15.04 7.36
C LEU A 173 -8.23 16.23 7.77
N LEU A 174 -7.17 16.49 7.02
CA LEU A 174 -6.23 17.59 7.22
C LEU A 174 -6.33 18.67 6.15
N GLY A 175 -7.20 18.49 5.18
CA GLY A 175 -7.45 19.41 4.08
C GLY A 175 -7.96 18.71 2.83
N ARG A 176 -7.97 19.42 1.73
CA ARG A 176 -8.34 18.89 0.41
C ARG A 176 -7.39 19.48 -0.64
N VAL A 177 -6.86 18.64 -1.52
CA VAL A 177 -6.09 19.09 -2.68
C VAL A 177 -7.06 19.50 -3.77
N ASP A 178 -7.00 20.76 -4.18
CA ASP A 178 -7.81 21.37 -5.22
C ASP A 178 -7.02 22.44 -5.99
N ALA A 179 -7.69 23.30 -6.74
CA ALA A 179 -7.06 24.38 -7.48
C ALA A 179 -6.47 25.48 -6.58
N GLU A 180 -6.99 25.62 -5.35
CA GLU A 180 -6.62 26.68 -4.41
C GLU A 180 -5.59 26.19 -3.38
N HIS A 181 -5.57 24.89 -3.07
CA HIS A 181 -4.75 24.30 -2.01
C HIS A 181 -3.80 23.24 -2.55
N SER A 182 -2.53 23.58 -2.61
CA SER A 182 -1.49 22.63 -3.04
C SER A 182 -1.15 21.60 -1.94
N ILE A 183 -0.51 20.50 -2.35
CA ILE A 183 0.06 19.51 -1.41
C ILE A 183 0.98 20.20 -0.38
N ARG A 184 1.79 21.17 -0.81
CA ARG A 184 2.71 21.91 0.07
C ARG A 184 1.95 22.68 1.14
N ASP A 185 0.92 23.45 0.75
CA ASP A 185 0.16 24.29 1.66
C ASP A 185 -0.50 23.46 2.76
N ILE A 186 -1.09 22.32 2.39
CA ILE A 186 -1.71 21.41 3.36
C ILE A 186 -0.63 20.75 4.24
N PHE A 187 0.44 20.22 3.65
CA PHE A 187 1.47 19.48 4.38
C PHE A 187 2.25 20.35 5.37
N THR A 188 2.40 21.65 5.08
CA THR A 188 3.02 22.63 5.97
C THR A 188 2.00 23.44 6.76
N GLY A 189 0.72 23.25 6.51
CA GLY A 189 -0.37 23.99 7.10
C GLY A 189 -0.67 23.64 8.57
N PRO A 190 -1.60 24.38 9.18
CA PRO A 190 -1.88 24.28 10.62
C PRO A 190 -2.34 22.89 11.07
N GLY A 191 -3.11 22.17 10.25
CA GLY A 191 -3.57 20.82 10.56
C GLY A 191 -2.40 19.85 10.80
N TYR A 192 -1.47 19.75 9.84
CA TYR A 192 -0.28 18.91 10.00
C TYR A 192 0.62 19.40 11.13
N GLN A 193 0.78 20.72 11.31
CA GLN A 193 1.59 21.28 12.39
C GLN A 193 1.04 20.90 13.76
N GLN A 194 -0.26 20.97 13.96
CA GLN A 194 -0.92 20.58 15.22
C GLN A 194 -0.72 19.09 15.52
N VAL A 195 -0.99 18.23 14.54
CA VAL A 195 -0.82 16.78 14.71
C VAL A 195 0.64 16.44 15.02
N ARG A 196 1.59 17.03 14.31
CA ARG A 196 3.03 16.83 14.57
C ARG A 196 3.44 17.30 15.96
N ARG A 197 2.88 18.45 16.44
CA ARG A 197 3.13 18.95 17.79
C ARG A 197 2.63 17.97 18.85
N LEU A 198 1.42 17.46 18.74
CA LEU A 198 0.88 16.46 19.66
C LEU A 198 1.76 15.19 19.70
N HIS A 199 2.23 14.72 18.54
CA HIS A 199 3.14 13.58 18.49
C HIS A 199 4.49 13.84 19.14
N ARG A 200 5.08 15.04 18.99
CA ARG A 200 6.34 15.41 19.66
C ARG A 200 6.19 15.52 21.17
N GLN A 201 5.01 15.89 21.65
CA GLN A 201 4.70 16.01 23.08
C GLN A 201 4.26 14.68 23.72
N GLY A 202 4.24 13.56 22.97
CA GLY A 202 3.75 12.30 23.50
C GLY A 202 2.21 12.23 23.66
N ARG A 203 1.50 13.23 23.16
CA ARG A 203 0.04 13.41 23.27
C ARG A 203 -0.75 12.86 22.08
N GLN A 204 -0.19 11.93 21.33
CA GLN A 204 -0.85 11.33 20.17
C GLN A 204 -2.15 10.57 20.49
N ALA A 205 -2.38 10.23 21.76
CA ALA A 205 -3.64 9.62 22.20
C ALA A 205 -4.84 10.58 22.13
N GLU A 206 -4.60 11.90 22.04
CA GLU A 206 -5.64 12.90 21.85
C GLU A 206 -6.17 12.92 20.41
N ILE A 207 -5.45 12.34 19.48
CA ILE A 207 -5.90 12.15 18.10
C ILE A 207 -6.64 10.81 18.05
N PRO A 208 -7.98 10.79 17.78
CA PRO A 208 -8.77 9.56 17.84
C PRO A 208 -8.18 8.40 17.05
N LEU A 209 -7.74 8.64 15.82
CA LEU A 209 -7.12 7.63 14.97
C LEU A 209 -5.78 7.11 15.52
N CYS A 210 -5.01 7.94 16.22
CA CYS A 210 -3.71 7.56 16.77
C CYS A 210 -3.80 6.91 18.16
N ARG A 211 -4.94 7.07 18.85
CA ARG A 211 -5.11 6.61 20.23
C ARG A 211 -4.76 5.13 20.42
N HIS A 212 -5.28 4.27 19.55
CA HIS A 212 -5.10 2.83 19.63
C HIS A 212 -4.18 2.27 18.53
N CYS A 213 -3.54 3.15 17.74
CA CYS A 213 -2.71 2.73 16.62
C CYS A 213 -1.44 2.01 17.09
N THR A 214 -1.24 0.77 16.67
CA THR A 214 -0.07 -0.05 16.99
C THR A 214 1.16 0.25 16.11
N LYS A 215 1.00 1.02 15.03
CA LYS A 215 2.10 1.39 14.12
C LYS A 215 3.08 2.43 14.68
N SER A 216 2.72 3.18 15.71
CA SER A 216 3.59 4.16 16.35
C SER A 216 4.53 3.55 17.40
N PHE A 217 4.44 2.27 17.64
CA PHE A 217 5.37 1.53 18.47
C PHE A 217 6.50 0.96 17.60
N LEU A 218 7.70 0.99 18.13
CA LEU A 218 8.91 0.41 17.53
C LEU A 218 8.95 -1.09 17.73
#